data_bc9eaddd9a9e0eecf8da0679df8f0025
#
_entry.id   bc9eaddd9a9e0eecf8da0679df8f0025
#
_cell.length_a   1.000
_cell.length_b   1.000
_cell.length_c   1.000
_cell.angle_alpha   90.00
_cell.angle_beta   90.00
_cell.angle_gamma   90.00
#
_symmetry.space_group_name_H-M   'P 1'
#
loop_
_entity.id
_entity.type
_entity.pdbx_description
1 polymer ?
#
loop_
_entity_poly.entity_id
_entity_poly.type
_entity_poly.pdbx_seq_one_letter_code
_entity_poly.pdbx_strand_id
1 'polypeptide(L)'
;MICSRWFFFGWLIVLVSFTSSMINAGTGSYALGFFIVPMGDELGISRLQFSFIPLFKLLTIPILPLLGVLVDKKNGARILVAAGSLIGGIALAATSLVENIWQFYITYGVLYGLGTAAMGSQLVGPSLISKWFVQKRGRAMAIGTMGISAGGVIIAPIAGLTISAMDWRSGWLALSIVTIVAIVPPAILFIRRAPEDIDLLPDGGTLATEEHHISYEPEVISWTLIQSLKSRTFWIFSLIQALGICGLVPVLFHEIAYIQDKGFQTEYATIVAWTLALSALISKLPFGFLSERMDVRKVLALCLIPAGISTFLIIPATSLFTLLLWGIIHGFFMGGFPTIMGVALPTYFGRQHMGSIRGVISPIIIVVSSFSPLLGGILWNDDSSYKSAFVLFGTTWIIGGLLPLALGKPKPPDIQNSDIRIGL
;
A
#
# COMPACT_ATOMS: atom_id res chain seq x y z
N MET A 1 -30.80 -8.13 5.71
CA MET A 1 -31.14 -8.94 6.87
C MET A 1 -30.48 -10.31 6.78
N ILE A 2 -29.15 -10.40 6.95
CA ILE A 2 -28.40 -11.64 7.22
C ILE A 2 -27.24 -11.20 8.11
N CYS A 3 -27.49 -10.93 9.37
CA CYS A 3 -26.43 -10.82 10.38
C CYS A 3 -26.65 -11.99 11.34
N SER A 4 -26.03 -13.14 11.01
CA SER A 4 -25.85 -14.18 12.01
C SER A 4 -24.88 -13.65 13.07
N ARG A 5 -25.13 -13.95 14.34
CA ARG A 5 -24.29 -13.60 15.50
C ARG A 5 -22.80 -14.03 15.38
N TRP A 6 -22.40 -14.66 14.28
CA TRP A 6 -21.10 -15.31 14.07
C TRP A 6 -20.14 -14.54 13.14
N PHE A 7 -20.64 -13.56 12.34
CA PHE A 7 -19.77 -12.89 11.37
C PHE A 7 -19.96 -11.38 11.39
N PHE A 8 -18.92 -10.65 11.74
CA PHE A 8 -18.92 -9.19 11.73
C PHE A 8 -18.75 -8.65 10.31
N PHE A 9 -19.64 -7.79 9.87
CA PHE A 9 -19.67 -7.22 8.51
C PHE A 9 -18.36 -6.52 8.12
N GLY A 10 -17.63 -5.95 9.08
CA GLY A 10 -16.32 -5.31 8.85
C GLY A 10 -15.30 -6.20 8.15
N TRP A 11 -15.39 -7.53 8.30
CA TRP A 11 -14.48 -8.45 7.59
C TRP A 11 -14.73 -8.49 6.07
N LEU A 12 -15.94 -8.18 5.60
CA LEU A 12 -16.21 -8.01 4.16
C LEU A 12 -15.49 -6.76 3.62
N ILE A 13 -15.41 -5.69 4.42
CA ILE A 13 -14.62 -4.51 4.07
C ILE A 13 -13.14 -4.86 3.96
N VAL A 14 -12.62 -5.67 4.88
CA VAL A 14 -11.23 -6.16 4.82
C VAL A 14 -11.00 -7.00 3.58
N LEU A 15 -11.93 -7.89 3.22
CA LEU A 15 -11.85 -8.73 2.02
C LEU A 15 -11.82 -7.86 0.75
N VAL A 16 -12.68 -6.86 0.61
CA VAL A 16 -12.66 -5.94 -0.53
C VAL A 16 -11.33 -5.16 -0.57
N SER A 17 -10.84 -4.71 0.58
CA SER A 17 -9.55 -4.02 0.68
C SER A 17 -8.38 -4.94 0.27
N PHE A 18 -8.38 -6.20 0.72
CA PHE A 18 -7.42 -7.22 0.31
C PHE A 18 -7.44 -7.43 -1.20
N THR A 19 -8.62 -7.67 -1.78
CA THR A 19 -8.79 -7.93 -3.22
C THR A 19 -8.35 -6.72 -4.05
N SER A 20 -8.75 -5.50 -3.65
CA SER A 20 -8.31 -4.26 -4.32
C SER A 20 -6.79 -4.08 -4.25
N SER A 21 -6.17 -4.36 -3.09
CA SER A 21 -4.72 -4.28 -2.92
C SER A 21 -3.99 -5.34 -3.74
N MET A 22 -4.55 -6.55 -3.81
CA MET A 22 -4.01 -7.68 -4.59
C MET A 22 -3.98 -7.36 -6.09
N ILE A 23 -5.09 -6.90 -6.62
CA ILE A 23 -5.21 -6.58 -8.04
C ILE A 23 -4.37 -5.35 -8.39
N ASN A 24 -4.43 -4.30 -7.57
CA ASN A 24 -3.65 -3.08 -7.80
C ASN A 24 -2.14 -3.35 -7.83
N ALA A 25 -1.61 -4.05 -6.83
CA ALA A 25 -0.18 -4.38 -6.78
C ALA A 25 0.18 -5.43 -7.85
N GLY A 26 -0.66 -6.43 -8.03
CA GLY A 26 -0.46 -7.48 -9.01
C GLY A 26 -0.36 -6.93 -10.43
N THR A 27 -1.34 -6.17 -10.87
CA THR A 27 -1.39 -5.60 -12.22
C THR A 27 -0.42 -4.42 -12.38
N GLY A 28 -0.31 -3.56 -11.34
CA GLY A 28 0.45 -2.32 -11.43
C GLY A 28 1.95 -2.45 -11.21
N SER A 29 2.44 -3.59 -10.70
CA SER A 29 3.86 -3.78 -10.39
C SER A 29 4.36 -5.16 -10.79
N TYR A 30 3.71 -6.24 -10.34
CA TYR A 30 4.23 -7.60 -10.53
C TYR A 30 3.99 -8.17 -11.92
N ALA A 31 2.83 -7.92 -12.54
CA ALA A 31 2.51 -8.46 -13.86
C ALA A 31 3.18 -7.69 -15.01
N LEU A 32 3.50 -6.40 -14.82
CA LEU A 32 4.01 -5.53 -15.88
C LEU A 32 5.27 -6.12 -16.56
N GLY A 33 6.14 -6.78 -15.79
CA GLY A 33 7.37 -7.38 -16.29
C GLY A 33 7.14 -8.42 -17.40
N PHE A 34 6.03 -9.15 -17.36
CA PHE A 34 5.70 -10.18 -18.37
C PHE A 34 5.33 -9.57 -19.73
N PHE A 35 4.93 -8.29 -19.75
CA PHE A 35 4.52 -7.60 -20.98
C PHE A 35 5.68 -6.90 -21.70
N ILE A 36 6.81 -6.65 -21.01
CA ILE A 36 7.91 -5.85 -21.55
C ILE A 36 8.49 -6.46 -22.85
N VAL A 37 8.76 -7.76 -22.85
CA VAL A 37 9.38 -8.42 -24.00
C VAL A 37 8.37 -8.55 -25.15
N PRO A 38 7.19 -9.20 -24.99
CA PRO A 38 6.28 -9.41 -26.11
C PRO A 38 5.73 -8.11 -26.72
N MET A 39 5.47 -7.08 -25.91
CA MET A 39 5.08 -5.77 -26.43
C MET A 39 6.26 -5.02 -27.06
N GLY A 40 7.46 -5.17 -26.50
CA GLY A 40 8.69 -4.58 -27.04
C GLY A 40 8.99 -5.09 -28.43
N ASP A 41 8.90 -6.40 -28.62
CA ASP A 41 9.18 -7.07 -29.90
C ASP A 41 8.14 -6.73 -30.98
N GLU A 42 6.85 -6.66 -30.63
CA GLU A 42 5.79 -6.40 -31.60
C GLU A 42 5.63 -4.90 -31.91
N LEU A 43 5.70 -4.02 -30.90
CA LEU A 43 5.41 -2.60 -31.06
C LEU A 43 6.68 -1.73 -31.20
N GLY A 44 7.87 -2.33 -31.14
CA GLY A 44 9.14 -1.59 -31.20
C GLY A 44 9.38 -0.71 -29.95
N ILE A 45 8.80 -1.09 -28.78
CA ILE A 45 8.91 -0.30 -27.55
C ILE A 45 10.18 -0.72 -26.79
N SER A 46 11.07 0.23 -26.53
CA SER A 46 12.29 -0.03 -25.77
C SER A 46 12.01 -0.19 -24.27
N ARG A 47 12.89 -0.94 -23.57
CA ARG A 47 12.82 -1.08 -22.11
C ARG A 47 12.87 0.26 -21.38
N LEU A 48 13.59 1.24 -21.92
CA LEU A 48 13.66 2.61 -21.38
C LEU A 48 12.27 3.27 -21.43
N GLN A 49 11.55 3.13 -22.53
CA GLN A 49 10.20 3.68 -22.69
C GLN A 49 9.21 3.06 -21.69
N PHE A 50 9.30 1.75 -21.42
CA PHE A 50 8.54 1.10 -20.35
C PHE A 50 8.85 1.71 -18.97
N SER A 51 10.12 2.07 -18.72
CA SER A 51 10.55 2.64 -17.43
C SER A 51 9.98 4.03 -17.14
N PHE A 52 9.41 4.74 -18.12
CA PHE A 52 8.72 6.01 -17.87
C PHE A 52 7.31 5.86 -17.30
N ILE A 53 6.71 4.67 -17.36
CA ILE A 53 5.33 4.44 -16.90
C ILE A 53 5.08 4.89 -15.44
N PRO A 54 5.95 4.57 -14.45
CA PRO A 54 5.74 5.01 -13.08
C PRO A 54 5.64 6.54 -12.92
N LEU A 55 6.24 7.32 -13.82
CA LEU A 55 6.18 8.78 -13.77
C LEU A 55 4.78 9.32 -14.08
N PHE A 56 3.96 8.60 -14.85
CA PHE A 56 2.58 9.01 -15.12
C PHE A 56 1.71 8.99 -13.85
N LYS A 57 2.09 8.23 -12.81
CA LYS A 57 1.43 8.28 -11.51
C LYS A 57 1.52 9.67 -10.86
N LEU A 58 2.53 10.48 -11.20
CA LEU A 58 2.65 11.87 -10.72
C LEU A 58 1.46 12.73 -11.15
N LEU A 59 0.82 12.42 -12.28
CA LEU A 59 -0.37 13.12 -12.76
C LEU A 59 -1.59 12.92 -11.86
N THR A 60 -1.59 11.91 -11.01
CA THR A 60 -2.66 11.66 -10.03
C THR A 60 -2.55 12.53 -8.78
N ILE A 61 -1.39 13.14 -8.53
CA ILE A 61 -1.10 13.90 -7.30
C ILE A 61 -2.15 14.97 -6.99
N PRO A 62 -2.56 15.84 -7.94
CA PRO A 62 -3.53 16.90 -7.63
C PRO A 62 -4.90 16.39 -7.21
N ILE A 63 -5.25 15.16 -7.62
CA ILE A 63 -6.57 14.56 -7.39
C ILE A 63 -6.63 13.85 -6.02
N LEU A 64 -5.51 13.36 -5.50
CA LEU A 64 -5.48 12.55 -4.27
C LEU A 64 -6.10 13.22 -3.03
N PRO A 65 -5.86 14.50 -2.74
CA PRO A 65 -6.52 15.16 -1.62
C PRO A 65 -8.04 15.20 -1.79
N LEU A 66 -8.54 15.40 -3.03
CA LEU A 66 -9.97 15.40 -3.34
C LEU A 66 -10.57 14.00 -3.15
N LEU A 67 -9.89 12.95 -3.63
CA LEU A 67 -10.30 11.57 -3.39
C LEU A 67 -10.34 11.26 -1.89
N GLY A 68 -9.37 11.76 -1.11
CA GLY A 68 -9.33 11.62 0.34
C GLY A 68 -10.57 12.20 1.03
N VAL A 69 -10.97 13.41 0.66
CA VAL A 69 -12.21 14.04 1.16
C VAL A 69 -13.44 13.24 0.76
N LEU A 70 -13.47 12.71 -0.48
CA LEU A 70 -14.59 11.89 -0.94
C LEU A 70 -14.71 10.58 -0.16
N VAL A 71 -13.62 9.94 0.26
CA VAL A 71 -13.64 8.73 1.10
C VAL A 71 -14.39 8.95 2.41
N ASP A 72 -14.32 10.16 2.96
CA ASP A 72 -14.98 10.50 4.22
C ASP A 72 -16.48 10.82 4.06
N LYS A 73 -17.01 10.98 2.83
CA LYS A 73 -18.43 11.18 2.55
C LYS A 73 -19.22 9.86 2.56
N LYS A 74 -20.53 9.91 2.85
CA LYS A 74 -21.42 8.75 3.09
C LYS A 74 -21.31 7.63 2.06
N ASN A 75 -21.27 7.90 0.76
CA ASN A 75 -21.12 6.90 -0.31
C ASN A 75 -19.79 7.02 -1.07
N GLY A 76 -18.91 7.94 -0.64
CA GLY A 76 -17.71 8.30 -1.39
C GLY A 76 -16.76 7.13 -1.62
N ALA A 77 -16.42 6.40 -0.58
CA ALA A 77 -15.54 5.23 -0.68
C ALA A 77 -16.10 4.14 -1.62
N ARG A 78 -17.42 3.89 -1.54
CA ARG A 78 -18.13 2.92 -2.40
C ARG A 78 -18.03 3.32 -3.87
N ILE A 79 -18.35 4.58 -4.18
CA ILE A 79 -18.31 5.12 -5.54
C ILE A 79 -16.88 5.13 -6.07
N LEU A 80 -15.91 5.56 -5.24
CA LEU A 80 -14.51 5.63 -5.64
C LEU A 80 -13.94 4.27 -6.01
N VAL A 81 -14.14 3.25 -5.17
CA VAL A 81 -13.61 1.91 -5.44
C VAL A 81 -14.31 1.30 -6.66
N ALA A 82 -15.63 1.39 -6.76
CA ALA A 82 -16.37 0.83 -7.89
C ALA A 82 -16.02 1.54 -9.21
N ALA A 83 -16.07 2.89 -9.25
CA ALA A 83 -15.76 3.67 -10.43
C ALA A 83 -14.28 3.56 -10.81
N GLY A 84 -13.37 3.63 -9.81
CA GLY A 84 -11.93 3.49 -10.05
C GLY A 84 -11.58 2.12 -10.62
N SER A 85 -12.19 1.05 -10.12
CA SER A 85 -11.98 -0.30 -10.63
C SER A 85 -12.57 -0.49 -12.04
N LEU A 86 -13.72 0.13 -12.31
CA LEU A 86 -14.32 0.11 -13.63
C LEU A 86 -13.45 0.88 -14.65
N ILE A 87 -13.02 2.09 -14.30
CA ILE A 87 -12.08 2.89 -15.12
C ILE A 87 -10.78 2.13 -15.34
N GLY A 88 -10.19 1.58 -14.27
CA GLY A 88 -8.96 0.79 -14.36
C GLY A 88 -9.13 -0.46 -15.23
N GLY A 89 -10.22 -1.19 -15.09
CA GLY A 89 -10.53 -2.36 -15.91
C GLY A 89 -10.72 -2.00 -17.39
N ILE A 90 -11.50 -0.95 -17.69
CA ILE A 90 -11.67 -0.44 -19.07
C ILE A 90 -10.33 0.02 -19.65
N ALA A 91 -9.49 0.69 -18.85
CA ALA A 91 -8.16 1.12 -19.27
C ALA A 91 -7.26 -0.08 -19.63
N LEU A 92 -7.31 -1.17 -18.86
CA LEU A 92 -6.60 -2.41 -19.18
C LEU A 92 -7.14 -3.08 -20.45
N ALA A 93 -8.46 -3.08 -20.65
CA ALA A 93 -9.05 -3.56 -21.91
C ALA A 93 -8.59 -2.69 -23.09
N ALA A 94 -8.57 -1.38 -22.95
CA ALA A 94 -8.04 -0.48 -23.98
C ALA A 94 -6.54 -0.70 -24.22
N THR A 95 -5.79 -1.09 -23.18
CA THR A 95 -4.35 -1.41 -23.32
C THR A 95 -4.12 -2.65 -24.19
N SER A 96 -5.07 -3.58 -24.28
CA SER A 96 -4.96 -4.73 -25.20
C SER A 96 -5.03 -4.33 -26.69
N LEU A 97 -5.51 -3.14 -26.99
CA LEU A 97 -5.71 -2.63 -28.36
C LEU A 97 -4.62 -1.62 -28.80
N VAL A 98 -3.60 -1.41 -27.98
CA VAL A 98 -2.56 -0.41 -28.31
C VAL A 98 -1.66 -0.89 -29.45
N GLU A 99 -1.29 0.04 -30.31
CA GLU A 99 -0.42 -0.14 -31.48
C GLU A 99 0.88 0.64 -31.39
N ASN A 100 0.99 1.53 -30.39
CA ASN A 100 2.17 2.36 -30.17
C ASN A 100 2.33 2.80 -28.73
N ILE A 101 3.52 3.32 -28.39
CA ILE A 101 3.89 3.71 -27.03
C ILE A 101 3.00 4.83 -26.45
N TRP A 102 2.52 5.77 -27.26
CA TRP A 102 1.70 6.88 -26.79
C TRP A 102 0.32 6.42 -26.34
N GLN A 103 -0.29 5.49 -27.09
CA GLN A 103 -1.54 4.86 -26.68
C GLN A 103 -1.34 4.09 -25.36
N PHE A 104 -0.22 3.39 -25.20
CA PHE A 104 0.11 2.68 -23.97
C PHE A 104 0.29 3.65 -22.78
N TYR A 105 0.96 4.77 -22.98
CA TYR A 105 1.09 5.78 -21.93
C TYR A 105 -0.28 6.36 -21.51
N ILE A 106 -1.17 6.61 -22.47
CA ILE A 106 -2.51 7.12 -22.18
C ILE A 106 -3.36 6.07 -21.47
N THR A 107 -3.43 4.84 -21.98
CA THR A 107 -4.32 3.79 -21.45
C THR A 107 -3.82 3.26 -20.12
N TYR A 108 -2.57 2.79 -20.08
CA TYR A 108 -2.00 2.21 -18.87
C TYR A 108 -1.38 3.25 -17.93
N GLY A 109 -0.61 4.20 -18.44
CA GLY A 109 0.04 5.21 -17.61
C GLY A 109 -0.96 6.16 -16.96
N VAL A 110 -1.83 6.79 -17.74
CA VAL A 110 -2.76 7.82 -17.24
C VAL A 110 -4.07 7.20 -16.76
N LEU A 111 -4.84 6.54 -17.64
CA LEU A 111 -6.20 6.09 -17.30
C LEU A 111 -6.19 4.98 -16.22
N TYR A 112 -5.33 3.97 -16.38
CA TYR A 112 -5.18 2.94 -15.35
C TYR A 112 -4.59 3.55 -14.07
N GLY A 113 -3.63 4.49 -14.17
CA GLY A 113 -3.09 5.24 -13.04
C GLY A 113 -4.18 5.98 -12.23
N LEU A 114 -5.11 6.67 -12.90
CA LEU A 114 -6.27 7.32 -12.27
C LEU A 114 -7.21 6.29 -11.63
N GLY A 115 -7.49 5.19 -12.32
CA GLY A 115 -8.28 4.08 -11.79
C GLY A 115 -7.68 3.53 -10.49
N THR A 116 -6.38 3.26 -10.48
CA THR A 116 -5.68 2.71 -9.30
C THR A 116 -5.63 3.67 -8.12
N ALA A 117 -5.53 4.97 -8.37
CA ALA A 117 -5.59 5.99 -7.32
C ALA A 117 -6.94 5.95 -6.59
N ALA A 118 -8.04 5.77 -7.34
CA ALA A 118 -9.40 5.67 -6.80
C ALA A 118 -9.72 4.28 -6.21
N MET A 119 -9.18 3.17 -6.77
CA MET A 119 -9.28 1.83 -6.16
C MET A 119 -8.70 1.78 -4.75
N GLY A 120 -7.69 2.60 -4.48
CA GLY A 120 -7.30 3.02 -3.15
C GLY A 120 -6.66 1.99 -2.25
N SER A 121 -5.76 1.15 -2.74
CA SER A 121 -4.99 0.24 -1.86
C SER A 121 -4.21 0.98 -0.77
N GLN A 122 -3.78 2.20 -1.03
CA GLN A 122 -3.06 3.06 -0.08
C GLN A 122 -3.96 4.06 0.65
N LEU A 123 -5.04 4.49 0.02
CA LEU A 123 -5.93 5.54 0.51
C LEU A 123 -7.22 4.97 1.09
N VAL A 124 -8.04 4.30 0.26
CA VAL A 124 -9.43 3.93 0.64
C VAL A 124 -9.44 2.74 1.59
N GLY A 125 -8.75 1.65 1.27
CA GLY A 125 -8.74 0.43 2.07
C GLY A 125 -8.33 0.66 3.52
N PRO A 126 -7.12 1.22 3.78
CA PRO A 126 -6.70 1.52 5.15
C PRO A 126 -7.58 2.54 5.87
N SER A 127 -8.19 3.50 5.14
CA SER A 127 -9.13 4.45 5.74
C SER A 127 -10.43 3.78 6.19
N LEU A 128 -10.98 2.88 5.39
CA LEU A 128 -12.17 2.11 5.75
C LEU A 128 -11.89 1.17 6.92
N ILE A 129 -10.82 0.38 6.85
CA ILE A 129 -10.45 -0.56 7.93
C ILE A 129 -10.30 0.18 9.26
N SER A 130 -9.71 1.37 9.24
CA SER A 130 -9.53 2.16 10.46
C SER A 130 -10.84 2.66 11.08
N LYS A 131 -11.90 2.84 10.28
CA LYS A 131 -13.24 3.22 10.74
C LYS A 131 -14.02 2.04 11.31
N TRP A 132 -13.85 0.85 10.72
CA TRP A 132 -14.57 -0.37 11.09
C TRP A 132 -13.95 -1.12 12.28
N PHE A 133 -12.64 -0.96 12.52
CA PHE A 133 -11.92 -1.67 13.56
C PHE A 133 -11.18 -0.70 14.48
N VAL A 134 -11.32 -0.90 15.78
CA VAL A 134 -10.61 -0.19 16.85
C VAL A 134 -9.70 -1.16 17.58
N GLN A 135 -10.24 -2.19 18.25
CA GLN A 135 -9.48 -3.18 19.00
C GLN A 135 -8.74 -4.18 18.09
N LYS A 136 -9.41 -4.65 17.02
CA LYS A 136 -8.86 -5.63 16.06
C LYS A 136 -8.24 -4.95 14.83
N ARG A 137 -7.91 -3.67 14.93
CA ARG A 137 -7.38 -2.86 13.81
C ARG A 137 -6.08 -3.42 13.22
N GLY A 138 -5.18 -3.90 14.08
CA GLY A 138 -3.90 -4.47 13.66
C GLY A 138 -4.07 -5.67 12.74
N ARG A 139 -4.89 -6.64 13.16
CA ARG A 139 -5.20 -7.84 12.36
C ARG A 139 -5.94 -7.51 11.08
N ALA A 140 -6.96 -6.65 11.16
CA ALA A 140 -7.73 -6.23 10.00
C ALA A 140 -6.84 -5.51 8.96
N MET A 141 -5.94 -4.64 9.43
CA MET A 141 -4.97 -3.94 8.58
C MET A 141 -3.94 -4.91 7.98
N ALA A 142 -3.48 -5.90 8.77
CA ALA A 142 -2.57 -6.94 8.29
C ALA A 142 -3.20 -7.71 7.12
N ILE A 143 -4.42 -8.23 7.30
CA ILE A 143 -5.13 -8.99 6.25
C ILE A 143 -5.36 -8.10 5.02
N GLY A 144 -5.84 -6.87 5.18
CA GLY A 144 -6.05 -5.95 4.06
C GLY A 144 -4.78 -5.67 3.25
N THR A 145 -3.64 -5.49 3.94
CA THR A 145 -2.35 -5.22 3.27
C THR A 145 -1.66 -6.48 2.74
N MET A 146 -2.00 -7.69 3.23
CA MET A 146 -1.51 -8.96 2.64
C MET A 146 -1.86 -9.05 1.16
N GLY A 147 -2.94 -8.44 0.72
CA GLY A 147 -3.30 -8.34 -0.69
C GLY A 147 -2.15 -7.85 -1.57
N ILE A 148 -1.35 -6.88 -1.10
CA ILE A 148 -0.21 -6.35 -1.88
C ILE A 148 0.75 -7.49 -2.29
N SER A 149 1.18 -8.31 -1.34
CA SER A 149 2.08 -9.45 -1.61
C SER A 149 1.37 -10.58 -2.35
N ALA A 150 0.08 -10.82 -2.06
CA ALA A 150 -0.73 -11.82 -2.77
C ALA A 150 -0.89 -11.49 -4.26
N GLY A 151 -0.80 -10.21 -4.64
CA GLY A 151 -0.82 -9.78 -6.04
C GLY A 151 0.30 -10.40 -6.89
N GLY A 152 1.51 -10.48 -6.34
CA GLY A 152 2.63 -11.15 -7.01
C GLY A 152 2.43 -12.67 -7.13
N VAL A 153 1.79 -13.28 -6.12
CA VAL A 153 1.58 -14.74 -6.09
C VAL A 153 0.40 -15.18 -6.97
N ILE A 154 -0.64 -14.37 -7.12
CA ILE A 154 -1.89 -14.76 -7.78
C ILE A 154 -2.06 -14.06 -9.13
N ILE A 155 -1.92 -12.72 -9.17
CA ILE A 155 -2.24 -11.94 -10.37
C ILE A 155 -1.12 -12.02 -11.41
N ALA A 156 0.14 -12.01 -10.99
CA ALA A 156 1.26 -12.11 -11.91
C ALA A 156 1.29 -13.43 -12.69
N PRO A 157 1.07 -14.62 -12.07
CA PRO A 157 0.91 -15.86 -12.81
C PRO A 157 -0.29 -15.88 -13.79
N ILE A 158 -1.41 -15.24 -13.45
CA ILE A 158 -2.55 -15.14 -14.39
C ILE A 158 -2.11 -14.43 -15.66
N ALA A 159 -1.39 -13.31 -15.56
CA ALA A 159 -0.85 -12.62 -16.73
C ALA A 159 0.15 -13.50 -17.50
N GLY A 160 1.15 -14.07 -16.81
CA GLY A 160 2.19 -14.91 -17.43
C GLY A 160 1.64 -16.13 -18.16
N LEU A 161 0.70 -16.86 -17.52
CA LEU A 161 0.05 -18.04 -18.13
C LEU A 161 -0.82 -17.66 -19.34
N THR A 162 -1.55 -16.54 -19.27
CA THR A 162 -2.37 -16.08 -20.38
C THR A 162 -1.49 -15.65 -21.55
N ILE A 163 -0.41 -14.92 -21.30
CA ILE A 163 0.55 -14.49 -22.33
C ILE A 163 1.20 -15.69 -23.01
N SER A 164 1.63 -16.69 -22.22
CA SER A 164 2.28 -17.89 -22.77
C SER A 164 1.34 -18.80 -23.54
N ALA A 165 0.06 -18.84 -23.16
CA ALA A 165 -0.95 -19.68 -23.82
C ALA A 165 -1.57 -19.02 -25.07
N MET A 166 -1.60 -17.71 -25.12
CA MET A 166 -2.25 -16.94 -26.18
C MET A 166 -1.34 -15.82 -26.71
N ASP A 167 -1.47 -14.60 -26.14
CA ASP A 167 -0.68 -13.42 -26.47
C ASP A 167 -0.75 -12.38 -25.35
N TRP A 168 0.02 -11.28 -25.47
CA TRP A 168 0.04 -10.20 -24.50
C TRP A 168 -1.27 -9.38 -24.47
N ARG A 169 -2.01 -9.31 -25.59
CA ARG A 169 -3.32 -8.64 -25.65
C ARG A 169 -4.33 -9.37 -24.79
N SER A 170 -4.38 -10.69 -24.93
CA SER A 170 -5.21 -11.56 -24.08
C SER A 170 -4.82 -11.46 -22.60
N GLY A 171 -3.52 -11.28 -22.29
CA GLY A 171 -3.05 -11.01 -20.94
C GLY A 171 -3.68 -9.74 -20.32
N TRP A 172 -3.71 -8.64 -21.07
CA TRP A 172 -4.37 -7.40 -20.61
C TRP A 172 -5.88 -7.56 -20.45
N LEU A 173 -6.54 -8.27 -21.37
CA LEU A 173 -7.99 -8.57 -21.26
C LEU A 173 -8.30 -9.43 -20.03
N ALA A 174 -7.50 -10.45 -19.76
CA ALA A 174 -7.66 -11.26 -18.54
C ALA A 174 -7.55 -10.41 -17.27
N LEU A 175 -6.54 -9.55 -17.18
CA LEU A 175 -6.38 -8.62 -16.05
C LEU A 175 -7.52 -7.60 -15.93
N SER A 176 -8.07 -7.14 -17.06
CA SER A 176 -9.25 -6.29 -17.12
C SER A 176 -10.47 -6.98 -16.51
N ILE A 177 -10.78 -8.20 -16.97
CA ILE A 177 -11.92 -8.98 -16.48
C ILE A 177 -11.78 -9.26 -14.98
N VAL A 178 -10.60 -9.70 -14.54
CA VAL A 178 -10.32 -9.95 -13.12
C VAL A 178 -10.52 -8.67 -12.29
N THR A 179 -10.05 -7.51 -12.78
CA THR A 179 -10.20 -6.23 -12.08
C THR A 179 -11.67 -5.85 -11.92
N ILE A 180 -12.46 -5.92 -12.99
CA ILE A 180 -13.87 -5.53 -12.96
C ILE A 180 -14.69 -6.52 -12.11
N VAL A 181 -14.56 -7.82 -12.38
CA VAL A 181 -15.40 -8.85 -11.74
C VAL A 181 -15.08 -9.01 -10.25
N ALA A 182 -13.81 -8.98 -9.88
CA ALA A 182 -13.43 -9.22 -8.50
C ALA A 182 -13.53 -7.99 -7.59
N ILE A 183 -13.60 -6.76 -8.13
CA ILE A 183 -13.68 -5.56 -7.30
C ILE A 183 -15.03 -4.85 -7.42
N VAL A 184 -15.56 -4.64 -8.64
CA VAL A 184 -16.74 -3.77 -8.81
C VAL A 184 -17.98 -4.32 -8.08
N PRO A 185 -18.42 -5.59 -8.25
CA PRO A 185 -19.58 -6.09 -7.54
C PRO A 185 -19.40 -6.09 -6.01
N PRO A 186 -18.29 -6.61 -5.45
CA PRO A 186 -18.08 -6.54 -4.00
C PRO A 186 -18.01 -5.11 -3.45
N ALA A 187 -17.42 -4.16 -4.19
CA ALA A 187 -17.38 -2.77 -3.78
C ALA A 187 -18.80 -2.17 -3.67
N ILE A 188 -19.64 -2.42 -4.67
CA ILE A 188 -21.03 -1.95 -4.66
C ILE A 188 -21.83 -2.59 -3.54
N LEU A 189 -21.66 -3.88 -3.30
CA LEU A 189 -22.46 -4.64 -2.33
C LEU A 189 -22.00 -4.38 -0.89
N PHE A 190 -20.70 -4.39 -0.64
CA PHE A 190 -20.16 -4.46 0.73
C PHE A 190 -19.54 -3.17 1.24
N ILE A 191 -19.04 -2.25 0.39
CA ILE A 191 -18.43 -1.04 0.93
C ILE A 191 -19.47 -0.15 1.59
N ARG A 192 -19.25 0.14 2.88
CA ARG A 192 -19.92 1.16 3.69
C ARG A 192 -18.85 2.01 4.34
N ARG A 193 -19.11 3.30 4.49
CA ARG A 193 -18.12 4.27 5.02
C ARG A 193 -17.69 3.92 6.44
N ALA A 194 -18.65 3.60 7.29
CA ALA A 194 -18.45 3.34 8.70
C ALA A 194 -19.52 2.36 9.21
N PRO A 195 -19.28 1.63 10.31
CA PRO A 195 -20.26 0.70 10.87
C PRO A 195 -21.54 1.40 11.30
N GLU A 196 -21.47 2.66 11.76
CA GLU A 196 -22.61 3.48 12.17
C GLU A 196 -23.60 3.75 11.02
N ASP A 197 -23.16 3.67 9.77
CA ASP A 197 -24.04 3.83 8.61
C ASP A 197 -25.06 2.67 8.45
N ILE A 198 -24.89 1.57 9.19
CA ILE A 198 -25.76 0.39 9.21
C ILE A 198 -26.09 -0.07 10.64
N ASP A 199 -26.11 0.88 11.59
CA ASP A 199 -26.48 0.68 12.99
C ASP A 199 -25.59 -0.36 13.72
N LEU A 200 -24.31 -0.46 13.35
CA LEU A 200 -23.30 -1.28 14.01
C LEU A 200 -22.27 -0.40 14.70
N LEU A 201 -21.63 -0.97 15.72
CA LEU A 201 -20.45 -0.40 16.36
C LEU A 201 -19.16 -1.03 15.79
N PRO A 202 -18.02 -0.35 15.92
CA PRO A 202 -16.72 -0.92 15.58
C PRO A 202 -16.50 -2.27 16.26
N ASP A 203 -15.71 -3.15 15.62
CA ASP A 203 -15.36 -4.49 16.10
C ASP A 203 -16.58 -5.43 16.32
N GLY A 204 -17.78 -5.04 15.92
CA GLY A 204 -19.01 -5.85 16.01
C GLY A 204 -19.77 -5.69 17.34
N GLY A 205 -19.51 -4.64 18.11
CA GLY A 205 -20.36 -4.26 19.24
C GLY A 205 -21.77 -3.90 18.78
N THR A 206 -22.76 -4.03 19.66
CA THR A 206 -24.13 -3.60 19.44
C THR A 206 -24.52 -2.55 20.48
N LEU A 207 -25.34 -1.59 20.12
CA LEU A 207 -25.82 -0.54 21.04
C LEU A 207 -26.46 -1.12 22.32
N ALA A 208 -27.09 -2.29 22.23
CA ALA A 208 -27.69 -3.00 23.37
C ALA A 208 -26.66 -3.57 24.38
N THR A 209 -25.38 -3.69 23.99
CA THR A 209 -24.32 -4.21 24.89
C THR A 209 -23.68 -3.10 25.73
N GLU A 210 -23.92 -1.84 25.39
CA GLU A 210 -23.34 -0.67 26.08
C GLU A 210 -23.97 -0.39 27.45
N GLU A 211 -25.20 -0.84 27.72
CA GLU A 211 -25.86 -0.60 29.01
C GLU A 211 -25.18 -1.33 30.19
N HIS A 212 -24.30 -2.31 29.95
CA HIS A 212 -23.70 -3.12 30.99
C HIS A 212 -22.17 -3.08 31.14
N HIS A 213 -21.42 -2.52 30.19
CA HIS A 213 -19.95 -2.40 30.29
C HIS A 213 -19.43 -1.15 29.60
N ILE A 214 -19.72 0.03 30.15
CA ILE A 214 -19.04 1.28 29.77
C ILE A 214 -17.69 1.34 30.45
N SER A 215 -16.71 0.66 29.90
CA SER A 215 -15.32 1.12 29.96
C SER A 215 -15.01 1.74 28.61
N TYR A 216 -15.59 2.90 28.33
CA TYR A 216 -15.14 3.76 27.25
C TYR A 216 -13.71 4.19 27.59
N GLU A 217 -12.71 3.59 26.92
CA GLU A 217 -11.53 4.39 26.66
C GLU A 217 -12.02 5.65 25.91
N PRO A 218 -11.64 6.85 26.37
CA PRO A 218 -12.17 8.08 25.79
C PRO A 218 -12.00 8.00 24.29
N GLU A 219 -13.12 8.15 23.58
CA GLU A 219 -13.15 8.21 22.10
C GLU A 219 -12.01 9.13 21.68
N VAL A 220 -10.98 8.60 21.02
CA VAL A 220 -9.83 9.42 20.59
C VAL A 220 -10.43 10.51 19.72
N ILE A 221 -10.54 11.73 20.26
CA ILE A 221 -11.17 12.85 19.57
C ILE A 221 -10.54 12.94 18.19
N SER A 222 -11.35 12.73 17.16
CA SER A 222 -10.84 12.66 15.80
C SER A 222 -10.40 14.04 15.33
N TRP A 223 -9.16 14.14 14.91
CA TRP A 223 -8.59 15.36 14.36
C TRP A 223 -9.19 15.65 12.98
N THR A 224 -9.54 16.91 12.74
CA THR A 224 -9.85 17.39 11.39
C THR A 224 -8.56 17.46 10.55
N LEU A 225 -8.70 17.52 9.21
CA LEU A 225 -7.54 17.68 8.33
C LEU A 225 -6.72 18.93 8.68
N ILE A 226 -7.39 20.07 8.92
CA ILE A 226 -6.72 21.36 9.24
C ILE A 226 -5.95 21.27 10.56
N GLN A 227 -6.55 20.67 11.58
CA GLN A 227 -5.87 20.44 12.86
C GLN A 227 -4.65 19.54 12.69
N SER A 228 -4.81 18.44 11.90
CA SER A 228 -3.71 17.52 11.62
C SER A 228 -2.54 18.22 10.92
N LEU A 229 -2.80 19.02 9.88
CA LEU A 229 -1.78 19.77 9.15
C LEU A 229 -1.01 20.78 10.01
N LYS A 230 -1.65 21.35 11.04
CA LYS A 230 -0.99 22.23 12.02
C LYS A 230 -0.15 21.45 13.03
N SER A 231 -0.34 20.13 13.15
CA SER A 231 0.35 19.29 14.11
C SER A 231 1.75 18.91 13.63
N ARG A 232 2.76 19.09 14.48
CA ARG A 232 4.12 18.57 14.25
C ARG A 232 4.12 17.04 14.03
N THR A 233 3.25 16.33 14.73
CA THR A 233 3.09 14.87 14.65
C THR A 233 2.72 14.41 13.24
N PHE A 234 1.86 15.14 12.53
CA PHE A 234 1.48 14.82 11.14
C PHE A 234 2.70 14.84 10.20
N TRP A 235 3.53 15.85 10.29
CA TRP A 235 4.71 15.98 9.44
C TRP A 235 5.79 14.95 9.77
N ILE A 236 5.91 14.58 11.05
CA ILE A 236 6.80 13.48 11.46
C ILE A 236 6.30 12.15 10.88
N PHE A 237 5.00 11.83 10.94
CA PHE A 237 4.46 10.63 10.30
C PHE A 237 4.59 10.66 8.78
N SER A 238 4.41 11.82 8.15
CA SER A 238 4.65 12.00 6.71
C SER A 238 6.11 11.73 6.35
N LEU A 239 7.05 12.18 7.17
CA LEU A 239 8.48 11.91 7.00
C LEU A 239 8.82 10.44 7.23
N ILE A 240 8.27 9.80 8.26
CA ILE A 240 8.43 8.35 8.50
C ILE A 240 7.93 7.56 7.27
N GLN A 241 6.79 7.94 6.73
CA GLN A 241 6.22 7.32 5.53
C GLN A 241 7.15 7.52 4.31
N ALA A 242 7.66 8.73 4.12
CA ALA A 242 8.57 9.05 3.02
C ALA A 242 9.88 8.25 3.12
N LEU A 243 10.52 8.23 4.30
CA LEU A 243 11.75 7.49 4.55
C LEU A 243 11.56 5.98 4.41
N GLY A 244 10.44 5.45 4.92
CA GLY A 244 10.10 4.04 4.76
C GLY A 244 9.88 3.63 3.30
N ILE A 245 9.20 4.46 2.51
CA ILE A 245 9.03 4.23 1.06
C ILE A 245 10.34 4.37 0.31
N CYS A 246 11.18 5.35 0.69
CA CYS A 246 12.52 5.54 0.12
C CYS A 246 13.44 4.35 0.38
N GLY A 247 13.29 3.66 1.51
CA GLY A 247 14.01 2.42 1.77
C GLY A 247 13.39 1.19 1.08
N LEU A 248 12.05 1.15 0.93
CA LEU A 248 11.33 -0.02 0.43
C LEU A 248 11.40 -0.17 -1.09
N VAL A 249 10.96 0.86 -1.80
CA VAL A 249 10.71 0.76 -3.25
C VAL A 249 12.00 0.51 -4.05
N PRO A 250 13.10 1.25 -3.81
CA PRO A 250 14.32 1.02 -4.59
C PRO A 250 15.02 -0.30 -4.28
N VAL A 251 14.91 -0.82 -3.04
CA VAL A 251 15.45 -2.15 -2.72
C VAL A 251 14.74 -3.21 -3.56
N LEU A 252 13.40 -3.21 -3.59
CA LEU A 252 12.62 -4.13 -4.43
C LEU A 252 12.89 -3.95 -5.93
N PHE A 253 13.22 -2.74 -6.36
CA PHE A 253 13.47 -2.45 -7.77
C PHE A 253 14.87 -2.93 -8.22
N HIS A 254 15.87 -2.79 -7.37
CA HIS A 254 17.27 -3.05 -7.72
C HIS A 254 17.81 -4.38 -7.20
N GLU A 255 17.09 -5.12 -6.34
CA GLU A 255 17.59 -6.34 -5.71
C GLU A 255 18.02 -7.40 -6.71
N ILE A 256 17.21 -7.65 -7.74
CA ILE A 256 17.50 -8.66 -8.77
C ILE A 256 18.77 -8.28 -9.54
N ALA A 257 18.84 -7.03 -10.01
CA ALA A 257 20.01 -6.53 -10.74
C ALA A 257 21.27 -6.60 -9.88
N TYR A 258 21.18 -6.23 -8.60
CA TYR A 258 22.31 -6.30 -7.68
C TYR A 258 22.81 -7.73 -7.44
N ILE A 259 21.89 -8.69 -7.33
CA ILE A 259 22.25 -10.12 -7.17
C ILE A 259 22.92 -10.65 -8.44
N GLN A 260 22.44 -10.23 -9.63
CA GLN A 260 23.05 -10.55 -10.91
C GLN A 260 24.44 -9.93 -11.06
N ASP A 261 24.64 -8.67 -10.67
CA ASP A 261 25.96 -8.00 -10.66
C ASP A 261 26.99 -8.70 -9.75
N LYS A 262 26.52 -9.46 -8.75
CA LYS A 262 27.36 -10.33 -7.93
C LYS A 262 27.75 -11.66 -8.61
N GLY A 263 27.32 -11.90 -9.84
CA GLY A 263 27.61 -13.11 -10.62
C GLY A 263 26.62 -14.26 -10.42
N PHE A 264 25.48 -14.04 -9.74
CA PHE A 264 24.46 -15.07 -9.62
C PHE A 264 23.54 -15.11 -10.84
N GLN A 265 23.09 -16.30 -11.20
CA GLN A 265 22.13 -16.53 -12.29
C GLN A 265 20.76 -15.92 -11.92
N THR A 266 19.98 -15.59 -12.96
CA THR A 266 18.64 -14.98 -12.83
C THR A 266 17.69 -15.84 -12.00
N GLU A 267 17.80 -17.16 -12.08
CA GLU A 267 17.00 -18.13 -11.33
C GLU A 267 17.20 -17.95 -9.83
N TYR A 268 18.45 -17.80 -9.38
CA TYR A 268 18.76 -17.58 -7.96
C TYR A 268 18.26 -16.22 -7.47
N ALA A 269 18.44 -15.16 -8.28
CA ALA A 269 17.88 -13.85 -7.96
C ALA A 269 16.36 -13.89 -7.82
N THR A 270 15.69 -14.62 -8.69
CA THR A 270 14.23 -14.82 -8.63
C THR A 270 13.79 -15.56 -7.37
N ILE A 271 14.49 -16.64 -6.98
CA ILE A 271 14.20 -17.40 -5.76
C ILE A 271 14.38 -16.51 -4.52
N VAL A 272 15.41 -15.66 -4.49
CA VAL A 272 15.62 -14.72 -3.37
C VAL A 272 14.50 -13.69 -3.30
N ALA A 273 14.09 -13.10 -4.42
CA ALA A 273 12.96 -12.15 -4.48
C ALA A 273 11.64 -12.80 -4.03
N TRP A 274 11.38 -14.06 -4.41
CA TRP A 274 10.23 -14.82 -3.94
C TRP A 274 10.27 -15.08 -2.43
N THR A 275 11.44 -15.45 -1.91
CA THR A 275 11.65 -15.68 -0.47
C THR A 275 11.38 -14.41 0.33
N LEU A 276 11.86 -13.26 -0.16
CA LEU A 276 11.59 -11.94 0.42
C LEU A 276 10.10 -11.62 0.41
N ALA A 277 9.42 -11.78 -0.73
CA ALA A 277 8.00 -11.50 -0.87
C ALA A 277 7.13 -12.41 0.04
N LEU A 278 7.47 -13.70 0.15
CA LEU A 278 6.78 -14.64 1.02
C LEU A 278 6.99 -14.29 2.50
N SER A 279 8.22 -13.97 2.87
CA SER A 279 8.53 -13.51 4.24
C SER A 279 7.79 -12.22 4.59
N ALA A 280 7.72 -11.26 3.66
CA ALA A 280 6.95 -10.04 3.81
C ALA A 280 5.42 -10.29 3.91
N LEU A 281 4.91 -11.30 3.23
CA LEU A 281 3.51 -11.72 3.35
C LEU A 281 3.21 -12.25 4.75
N ILE A 282 4.04 -13.17 5.22
CA ILE A 282 3.88 -13.84 6.52
C ILE A 282 4.02 -12.83 7.67
N SER A 283 4.94 -11.89 7.57
CA SER A 283 5.25 -10.92 8.64
C SER A 283 4.09 -9.99 9.00
N LYS A 284 3.15 -9.75 8.08
CA LYS A 284 2.06 -8.81 8.31
C LYS A 284 1.17 -9.20 9.47
N LEU A 285 0.87 -10.49 9.65
CA LEU A 285 0.06 -10.96 10.78
C LEU A 285 0.74 -10.76 12.14
N PRO A 286 1.99 -11.22 12.39
CA PRO A 286 2.70 -10.93 13.63
C PRO A 286 2.77 -9.44 13.95
N PHE A 287 3.13 -8.59 12.99
CA PHE A 287 3.16 -7.14 13.20
C PHE A 287 1.78 -6.55 13.46
N GLY A 288 0.72 -7.06 12.81
CA GLY A 288 -0.65 -6.69 13.10
C GLY A 288 -1.04 -7.00 14.54
N PHE A 289 -0.80 -8.23 15.01
CA PHE A 289 -1.03 -8.62 16.41
C PHE A 289 -0.21 -7.80 17.41
N LEU A 290 1.06 -7.55 17.07
CA LEU A 290 1.95 -6.79 17.93
C LEU A 290 1.47 -5.35 18.11
N SER A 291 0.94 -4.73 17.04
CA SER A 291 0.39 -3.38 17.07
C SER A 291 -0.89 -3.23 17.91
N GLU A 292 -1.59 -4.34 18.21
CA GLU A 292 -2.75 -4.34 19.11
C GLU A 292 -2.34 -4.44 20.59
N ARG A 293 -1.11 -4.89 20.89
CA ARG A 293 -0.64 -5.17 22.25
C ARG A 293 0.45 -4.23 22.76
N MET A 294 1.15 -3.59 21.85
CA MET A 294 2.28 -2.71 22.17
C MET A 294 2.03 -1.31 21.63
N ASP A 295 2.73 -0.34 22.22
CA ASP A 295 2.75 1.02 21.70
C ASP A 295 3.22 1.03 20.24
N VAL A 296 2.40 1.59 19.36
CA VAL A 296 2.63 1.60 17.91
C VAL A 296 3.97 2.23 17.51
N ARG A 297 4.50 3.15 18.32
CA ARG A 297 5.83 3.76 18.12
C ARG A 297 6.95 2.73 18.23
N LYS A 298 6.86 1.87 19.25
CA LYS A 298 7.83 0.78 19.48
C LYS A 298 7.74 -0.26 18.37
N VAL A 299 6.51 -0.57 17.91
CA VAL A 299 6.30 -1.53 16.82
C VAL A 299 6.83 -0.97 15.50
N LEU A 300 6.65 0.33 15.22
CA LEU A 300 7.27 0.99 14.06
C LEU A 300 8.80 0.91 14.12
N ALA A 301 9.40 1.24 15.26
CA ALA A 301 10.85 1.14 15.44
C ALA A 301 11.35 -0.31 15.27
N LEU A 302 10.64 -1.29 15.85
CA LEU A 302 10.94 -2.72 15.72
C LEU A 302 10.82 -3.22 14.27
N CYS A 303 9.99 -2.59 13.47
CA CYS A 303 9.83 -2.91 12.05
C CYS A 303 10.93 -2.25 11.20
N LEU A 304 11.09 -0.93 11.32
CA LEU A 304 11.93 -0.11 10.44
C LEU A 304 13.43 -0.25 10.74
N ILE A 305 13.84 -0.27 12.01
CA ILE A 305 15.28 -0.35 12.36
C ILE A 305 15.90 -1.68 11.90
N PRO A 306 15.33 -2.86 12.21
CA PRO A 306 15.87 -4.11 11.70
C PRO A 306 15.76 -4.25 10.17
N ALA A 307 14.71 -3.67 9.52
CA ALA A 307 14.64 -3.61 8.07
C ALA A 307 15.85 -2.85 7.49
N GLY A 308 16.21 -1.71 8.08
CA GLY A 308 17.38 -0.95 7.67
C GLY A 308 18.69 -1.68 7.89
N ILE A 309 18.87 -2.29 9.08
CA ILE A 309 20.08 -3.09 9.37
C ILE A 309 20.17 -4.27 8.42
N SER A 310 19.07 -4.97 8.17
CA SER A 310 19.05 -6.10 7.24
C SER A 310 19.34 -5.70 5.79
N THR A 311 19.02 -4.47 5.39
CA THR A 311 19.39 -3.96 4.07
C THR A 311 20.91 -4.02 3.85
N PHE A 312 21.72 -3.83 4.90
CA PHE A 312 23.18 -3.92 4.78
C PHE A 312 23.67 -5.36 4.64
N LEU A 313 22.92 -6.36 5.07
CA LEU A 313 23.35 -7.77 5.01
C LEU A 313 23.44 -8.32 3.58
N ILE A 314 22.79 -7.70 2.60
CA ILE A 314 22.95 -8.11 1.19
C ILE A 314 24.35 -7.76 0.64
N ILE A 315 25.01 -6.74 1.22
CA ILE A 315 26.30 -6.24 0.73
C ILE A 315 27.41 -7.31 0.85
N PRO A 316 27.64 -7.94 2.02
CA PRO A 316 28.65 -9.00 2.17
C PRO A 316 28.19 -10.37 1.67
N ALA A 317 26.95 -10.53 1.24
CA ALA A 317 26.41 -11.84 0.81
C ALA A 317 27.15 -12.35 -0.43
N THR A 318 27.75 -13.55 -0.33
CA THR A 318 28.53 -14.19 -1.39
C THR A 318 28.03 -15.59 -1.76
N SER A 319 27.00 -16.08 -1.08
CA SER A 319 26.39 -17.40 -1.35
C SER A 319 24.88 -17.30 -1.45
N LEU A 320 24.27 -18.26 -2.14
CA LEU A 320 22.80 -18.36 -2.22
C LEU A 320 22.16 -18.45 -0.81
N PHE A 321 22.80 -19.19 0.11
CA PHE A 321 22.31 -19.31 1.48
C PHE A 321 22.25 -17.94 2.19
N THR A 322 23.29 -17.12 2.08
CA THR A 322 23.32 -15.78 2.69
C THR A 322 22.33 -14.81 2.05
N LEU A 323 22.10 -14.94 0.74
CA LEU A 323 21.07 -14.17 0.03
C LEU A 323 19.64 -14.59 0.46
N LEU A 324 19.36 -15.88 0.60
CA LEU A 324 18.09 -16.38 1.09
C LEU A 324 17.84 -15.95 2.53
N LEU A 325 18.87 -16.03 3.39
CA LEU A 325 18.78 -15.56 4.78
C LEU A 325 18.49 -14.05 4.83
N TRP A 326 19.14 -13.26 3.97
CA TRP A 326 18.81 -11.85 3.80
C TRP A 326 17.35 -11.67 3.37
N GLY A 327 16.89 -12.38 2.36
CA GLY A 327 15.51 -12.29 1.87
C GLY A 327 14.48 -12.60 2.97
N ILE A 328 14.75 -13.61 3.81
CA ILE A 328 13.87 -13.95 4.95
C ILE A 328 13.87 -12.80 5.98
N ILE A 329 15.03 -12.36 6.43
CA ILE A 329 15.15 -11.36 7.50
C ILE A 329 14.63 -10.00 7.01
N HIS A 330 15.12 -9.53 5.86
CA HIS A 330 14.72 -8.23 5.33
C HIS A 330 13.23 -8.21 4.98
N GLY A 331 12.73 -9.24 4.28
CA GLY A 331 11.32 -9.38 3.93
C GLY A 331 10.43 -9.39 5.17
N PHE A 332 10.82 -10.09 6.25
CA PHE A 332 10.05 -10.14 7.49
C PHE A 332 9.86 -8.74 8.11
N PHE A 333 10.93 -7.98 8.27
CA PHE A 333 10.83 -6.67 8.90
C PHE A 333 10.22 -5.62 7.96
N MET A 334 10.59 -5.60 6.67
CA MET A 334 10.05 -4.68 5.68
C MET A 334 8.53 -4.88 5.48
N GLY A 335 8.06 -6.14 5.49
CA GLY A 335 6.66 -6.48 5.22
C GLY A 335 5.67 -5.92 6.23
N GLY A 336 6.09 -5.69 7.48
CA GLY A 336 5.25 -5.09 8.52
C GLY A 336 4.93 -3.62 8.31
N PHE A 337 5.77 -2.87 7.59
CA PHE A 337 5.68 -1.42 7.47
C PHE A 337 4.31 -0.89 6.99
N PRO A 338 3.73 -1.37 5.87
CA PRO A 338 2.42 -0.90 5.43
C PRO A 338 1.30 -1.17 6.44
N THR A 339 1.38 -2.30 7.13
CA THR A 339 0.42 -2.69 8.17
C THR A 339 0.48 -1.73 9.35
N ILE A 340 1.68 -1.49 9.90
CA ILE A 340 1.86 -0.64 11.07
C ILE A 340 1.53 0.82 10.77
N MET A 341 1.90 1.34 9.60
CA MET A 341 1.51 2.69 9.17
C MET A 341 -0.02 2.81 9.02
N GLY A 342 -0.67 1.71 8.61
CA GLY A 342 -2.13 1.62 8.59
C GLY A 342 -2.76 1.81 9.96
N VAL A 343 -2.14 1.29 11.01
CA VAL A 343 -2.58 1.38 12.41
C VAL A 343 -2.16 2.70 13.06
N ALA A 344 -0.93 3.18 12.80
CA ALA A 344 -0.34 4.32 13.48
C ALA A 344 -1.13 5.62 13.26
N LEU A 345 -1.49 5.93 12.02
CA LEU A 345 -2.21 7.17 11.70
C LEU A 345 -3.54 7.29 12.44
N PRO A 346 -4.47 6.31 12.40
CA PRO A 346 -5.73 6.42 13.14
C PRO A 346 -5.55 6.35 14.66
N THR A 347 -4.46 5.79 15.17
CA THR A 347 -4.13 5.82 16.61
C THR A 347 -3.83 7.25 17.08
N TYR A 348 -3.22 8.08 16.24
CA TYR A 348 -2.85 9.46 16.59
C TYR A 348 -3.92 10.49 16.21
N PHE A 349 -4.61 10.30 15.10
CA PHE A 349 -5.53 11.30 14.55
C PHE A 349 -7.01 10.91 14.62
N GLY A 350 -7.32 9.76 15.21
CA GLY A 350 -8.68 9.23 15.22
C GLY A 350 -9.09 8.64 13.87
N ARG A 351 -10.36 8.21 13.76
CA ARG A 351 -10.82 7.42 12.60
C ARG A 351 -11.71 8.18 11.61
N GLN A 352 -12.31 9.30 12.02
CA GLN A 352 -13.37 9.96 11.23
C GLN A 352 -12.86 10.57 9.93
N HIS A 353 -11.72 11.27 9.95
CA HIS A 353 -11.15 12.02 8.81
C HIS A 353 -9.95 11.32 8.16
N MET A 354 -9.84 9.99 8.30
CA MET A 354 -8.69 9.24 7.78
C MET A 354 -8.53 9.32 6.26
N GLY A 355 -9.62 9.40 5.52
CA GLY A 355 -9.57 9.61 4.08
C GLY A 355 -8.87 10.92 3.71
N SER A 356 -9.30 12.01 4.30
CA SER A 356 -8.74 13.36 4.08
C SER A 356 -7.27 13.44 4.48
N ILE A 357 -6.91 12.90 5.66
CA ILE A 357 -5.53 12.89 6.18
C ILE A 357 -4.60 12.08 5.25
N ARG A 358 -5.01 10.88 4.86
CA ARG A 358 -4.23 10.03 3.94
C ARG A 358 -4.17 10.63 2.53
N GLY A 359 -5.22 11.32 2.08
CA GLY A 359 -5.26 12.02 0.81
C GLY A 359 -4.15 13.07 0.66
N VAL A 360 -3.74 13.71 1.75
CA VAL A 360 -2.61 14.67 1.75
C VAL A 360 -1.25 13.98 1.91
N ILE A 361 -1.18 12.82 2.56
CA ILE A 361 0.07 12.05 2.67
C ILE A 361 0.39 11.31 1.36
N SER A 362 -0.63 10.84 0.64
CA SER A 362 -0.47 10.04 -0.59
C SER A 362 0.36 10.71 -1.69
N PRO A 363 0.26 12.02 -1.97
CA PRO A 363 1.18 12.72 -2.86
C PRO A 363 2.66 12.52 -2.52
N ILE A 364 3.00 12.62 -1.23
CA ILE A 364 4.38 12.43 -0.75
C ILE A 364 4.87 11.02 -1.07
N ILE A 365 4.01 10.01 -0.82
CA ILE A 365 4.30 8.60 -1.12
C ILE A 365 4.57 8.41 -2.61
N ILE A 366 3.73 8.99 -3.48
CA ILE A 366 3.88 8.86 -4.94
C ILE A 366 5.16 9.52 -5.42
N VAL A 367 5.46 10.73 -4.97
CA VAL A 367 6.72 11.42 -5.33
C VAL A 367 7.92 10.56 -4.92
N VAL A 368 7.99 10.16 -3.66
CA VAL A 368 9.13 9.37 -3.16
C VAL A 368 9.23 8.03 -3.87
N SER A 369 8.12 7.31 -4.07
CA SER A 369 8.14 6.01 -4.76
C SER A 369 8.52 6.10 -6.24
N SER A 370 8.24 7.23 -6.89
CA SER A 370 8.58 7.44 -8.31
C SER A 370 10.06 7.83 -8.49
N PHE A 371 10.60 8.62 -7.57
CA PHE A 371 11.97 9.14 -7.69
C PHE A 371 13.03 8.32 -6.95
N SER A 372 12.67 7.60 -5.87
CA SER A 372 13.67 6.86 -5.09
C SER A 372 14.43 5.77 -5.86
N PRO A 373 13.84 5.02 -6.83
CA PRO A 373 14.63 4.10 -7.65
C PRO A 373 15.66 4.80 -8.53
N LEU A 374 15.40 6.04 -8.98
CA LEU A 374 16.35 6.82 -9.77
C LEU A 374 17.63 7.10 -8.98
N LEU A 375 17.52 7.32 -7.66
CA LEU A 375 18.70 7.50 -6.80
C LEU A 375 19.60 6.26 -6.82
N GLY A 376 19.00 5.06 -6.83
CA GLY A 376 19.76 3.81 -6.95
C GLY A 376 20.51 3.72 -8.27
N GLY A 377 19.89 4.12 -9.37
CA GLY A 377 20.54 4.15 -10.70
C GLY A 377 21.66 5.19 -10.79
N ILE A 378 21.49 6.39 -10.23
CA ILE A 378 22.52 7.44 -10.19
C ILE A 378 23.73 6.95 -9.40
N LEU A 379 23.51 6.43 -8.18
CA LEU A 379 24.59 5.96 -7.32
C LEU A 379 25.30 4.73 -7.91
N TRP A 380 24.61 3.88 -8.67
CA TRP A 380 25.24 2.77 -9.39
C TRP A 380 26.20 3.28 -10.47
N ASN A 381 25.81 4.32 -11.21
CA ASN A 381 26.61 4.87 -12.30
C ASN A 381 27.93 5.48 -11.79
N ASP A 382 27.91 6.08 -10.59
CA ASP A 382 29.11 6.68 -9.99
C ASP A 382 30.12 5.62 -9.49
N ASP A 383 29.62 4.54 -8.84
CA ASP A 383 30.44 3.53 -8.17
C ASP A 383 30.58 2.24 -9.00
N SER A 384 29.86 2.09 -10.12
CA SER A 384 29.65 0.81 -10.83
C SER A 384 29.22 -0.33 -9.88
N SER A 385 28.51 0.04 -8.79
CA SER A 385 28.05 -0.86 -7.75
C SER A 385 26.83 -0.28 -7.01
N TYR A 386 25.90 -1.13 -6.62
CA TYR A 386 24.74 -0.72 -5.79
C TYR A 386 25.08 -0.56 -4.30
N LYS A 387 26.33 -0.71 -3.85
CA LYS A 387 26.68 -0.65 -2.41
C LYS A 387 26.24 0.66 -1.77
N SER A 388 26.61 1.80 -2.37
CA SER A 388 26.26 3.13 -1.88
C SER A 388 24.74 3.33 -1.84
N ALA A 389 24.02 2.82 -2.84
CA ALA A 389 22.56 2.84 -2.90
C ALA A 389 21.93 2.05 -1.74
N PHE A 390 22.38 0.81 -1.49
CA PHE A 390 21.84 0.01 -0.38
C PHE A 390 22.20 0.59 0.99
N VAL A 391 23.36 1.24 1.14
CA VAL A 391 23.72 1.97 2.35
C VAL A 391 22.76 3.15 2.56
N LEU A 392 22.46 3.93 1.54
CA LEU A 392 21.50 5.03 1.62
C LEU A 392 20.12 4.51 2.03
N PHE A 393 19.60 3.48 1.34
CA PHE A 393 18.26 2.94 1.60
C PHE A 393 18.14 2.30 2.99
N GLY A 394 19.15 1.57 3.44
CA GLY A 394 19.21 1.06 4.81
C GLY A 394 19.21 2.17 5.86
N THR A 395 19.94 3.25 5.59
CA THR A 395 20.00 4.42 6.49
C THR A 395 18.65 5.13 6.57
N THR A 396 17.90 5.28 5.46
CA THR A 396 16.56 5.89 5.48
C THR A 396 15.58 5.08 6.34
N TRP A 397 15.65 3.73 6.29
CA TRP A 397 14.88 2.86 7.17
C TRP A 397 15.20 3.09 8.65
N ILE A 398 16.50 3.16 9.00
CA ILE A 398 16.94 3.36 10.39
C ILE A 398 16.47 4.72 10.92
N ILE A 399 16.70 5.80 10.15
CA ILE A 399 16.24 7.14 10.53
C ILE A 399 14.72 7.15 10.68
N GLY A 400 13.98 6.57 9.70
CA GLY A 400 12.54 6.42 9.78
C GLY A 400 12.05 5.66 11.00
N GLY A 401 12.82 4.67 11.49
CA GLY A 401 12.53 3.89 12.67
C GLY A 401 12.86 4.57 14.00
N LEU A 402 13.81 5.52 14.01
CA LEU A 402 14.15 6.31 15.20
C LEU A 402 13.13 7.44 15.45
N LEU A 403 12.57 8.03 14.40
CA LEU A 403 11.61 9.13 14.51
C LEU A 403 10.37 8.81 15.36
N PRO A 404 9.72 7.64 15.27
CA PRO A 404 8.57 7.30 16.11
C PRO A 404 8.88 7.32 17.60
N LEU A 405 10.12 7.00 18.00
CA LEU A 405 10.54 6.98 19.39
C LEU A 405 10.61 8.39 19.99
N ALA A 406 10.83 9.41 19.16
CA ALA A 406 10.81 10.81 19.56
C ALA A 406 9.38 11.40 19.66
N LEU A 407 8.35 10.69 19.18
CA LEU A 407 6.96 11.11 19.28
C LEU A 407 6.44 10.91 20.71
N GLY A 408 5.67 11.88 21.20
CA GLY A 408 4.89 11.73 22.43
C GLY A 408 3.74 10.73 22.26
N LYS A 409 3.04 10.40 23.34
CA LYS A 409 1.77 9.67 23.27
C LYS A 409 0.73 10.47 22.46
N PRO A 410 -0.27 9.82 21.85
CA PRO A 410 -1.39 10.51 21.21
C PRO A 410 -2.02 11.51 22.21
N LYS A 411 -2.28 12.72 21.73
CA LYS A 411 -2.97 13.76 22.51
C LYS A 411 -4.22 14.16 21.73
N PRO A 412 -5.33 14.52 22.41
CA PRO A 412 -6.47 15.14 21.75
C PRO A 412 -6.03 16.48 21.12
N PRO A 413 -6.71 16.95 20.05
CA PRO A 413 -6.47 18.29 19.53
C PRO A 413 -6.79 19.33 20.58
N ASP A 414 -6.01 20.42 20.64
CA ASP A 414 -6.33 21.57 21.48
C ASP A 414 -7.66 22.15 20.99
N ILE A 415 -8.72 21.98 21.77
CA ILE A 415 -10.04 22.55 21.49
C ILE A 415 -9.93 24.03 21.82
N GLN A 416 -9.58 24.85 20.83
CA GLN A 416 -9.80 26.28 20.97
C GLN A 416 -11.31 26.51 21.02
N ASN A 417 -11.80 27.21 22.04
CA ASN A 417 -13.20 27.55 22.34
C ASN A 417 -14.00 28.24 21.20
N SER A 418 -13.40 28.43 20.03
CA SER A 418 -14.02 28.99 18.83
C SER A 418 -14.92 28.01 18.05
N ASP A 419 -14.73 26.69 18.21
CA ASP A 419 -15.45 25.69 17.39
C ASP A 419 -16.79 25.22 18.04
N ILE A 420 -17.06 25.64 19.28
CA ILE A 420 -18.31 25.27 20.00
C ILE A 420 -19.50 26.14 19.55
N ARG A 421 -19.29 27.19 18.76
CA ARG A 421 -20.34 28.16 18.39
C ARG A 421 -21.07 27.90 17.07
N ILE A 422 -20.85 26.78 16.39
CA ILE A 422 -21.58 26.45 15.16
C ILE A 422 -22.29 25.08 15.32
N GLY A 423 -23.26 25.06 16.21
CA GLY A 423 -24.06 23.85 16.46
C GLY A 423 -25.21 24.10 17.43
N LEU A 424 -25.94 25.21 17.25
CA LEU A 424 -27.29 25.44 17.83
C LEU A 424 -28.22 25.86 16.70
#